data_b977fe02f73a33da178943ee51860e98
#
_entry.id   b977fe02f73a33da178943ee51860e98
#
_cell.length_a   1.000
_cell.length_b   1.000
_cell.length_c   1.000
_cell.angle_alpha   90.00
_cell.angle_beta   90.00
_cell.angle_gamma   90.00
#
_symmetry.space_group_name_H-M   'P 1'
#
loop_
_entity.id
_entity.type
_entity.pdbx_description
1 polymer ?
#
loop_
_entity_poly.entity_id
_entity_poly.type
_entity_poly.pdbx_seq_one_letter_code
_entity_poly.pdbx_strand_id
1 'polypeptide(L)'
;MRPLVTQLLVAMAAIAMSSGAVGQEGQPLSLPDAVKMTLANNPLHRAAVADTKAASAGVREARAPMLPKITFAENFTAGNNPVFVFGTKLNQQVFTAQDFALNQLNHPLPIGNYASRFLGQWKLFDSTQSWKALDRARYLSFAANEQLNRTDQELVFQTVQAYYGVLLAQKQLQVAEDAVKTVEAIQHDSRARVESEALRRSRSQYRARSTLREAQRPRPTCRKATREACRAFARS
;
A
#
# COMPACT_ATOMS: atom_id res chain seq x y z
N MET A 1 18.37 -42.95 12.24
CA MET A 1 18.32 -42.15 13.48
C MET A 1 18.82 -40.69 13.35
N ARG A 2 19.30 -40.27 12.20
CA ARG A 2 19.81 -38.87 11.96
C ARG A 2 18.82 -37.79 11.55
N PRO A 3 17.60 -38.06 10.99
CA PRO A 3 16.69 -36.96 10.59
C PRO A 3 15.86 -36.38 11.72
N LEU A 4 15.62 -37.12 12.81
CA LEU A 4 14.79 -36.65 13.94
C LEU A 4 15.50 -35.58 14.81
N VAL A 5 16.80 -35.67 14.96
CA VAL A 5 17.58 -34.71 15.76
C VAL A 5 17.69 -33.34 15.09
N THR A 6 17.81 -33.32 13.75
CA THR A 6 17.84 -32.07 12.96
C THR A 6 16.48 -31.35 12.95
N GLN A 7 15.38 -32.07 12.95
CA GLN A 7 14.03 -31.45 13.06
C GLN A 7 13.76 -30.90 14.45
N LEU A 8 14.26 -31.52 15.50
CA LEU A 8 14.14 -31.00 16.87
C LEU A 8 14.96 -29.75 17.13
N LEU A 9 16.16 -29.65 16.54
CA LEU A 9 17.01 -28.46 16.63
C LEU A 9 16.42 -27.25 15.87
N VAL A 10 15.78 -27.46 14.73
CA VAL A 10 15.11 -26.40 13.96
C VAL A 10 13.84 -25.91 14.70
N ALA A 11 13.09 -26.81 15.34
CA ALA A 11 11.93 -26.44 16.14
C ALA A 11 12.32 -25.64 17.43
N MET A 12 13.43 -25.97 18.07
CA MET A 12 13.94 -25.20 19.22
C MET A 12 14.47 -23.83 18.84
N ALA A 13 15.06 -23.67 17.66
CA ALA A 13 15.54 -22.37 17.15
C ALA A 13 14.38 -21.41 16.80
N ALA A 14 13.22 -21.94 16.36
CA ALA A 14 12.03 -21.14 16.07
C ALA A 14 11.33 -20.58 17.30
N ILE A 15 11.44 -21.23 18.45
CA ILE A 15 10.85 -20.79 19.73
C ILE A 15 11.69 -19.67 20.40
N ALA A 16 12.98 -19.60 20.11
CA ALA A 16 13.88 -18.59 20.68
C ALA A 16 13.73 -17.18 20.05
N MET A 17 13.02 -17.03 18.92
CA MET A 17 12.83 -15.74 18.24
C MET A 17 11.54 -15.01 18.64
N SER A 18 10.73 -15.55 19.55
CA SER A 18 9.47 -14.92 20.01
C SER A 18 9.61 -14.05 21.28
N SER A 19 10.81 -13.83 21.78
CA SER A 19 11.03 -13.01 22.98
C SER A 19 11.59 -11.65 22.59
N GLY A 20 10.75 -10.59 22.64
CA GLY A 20 11.27 -9.24 22.64
C GLY A 20 10.40 -8.14 22.07
N ALA A 21 9.10 -8.21 22.21
CA ALA A 21 8.31 -6.98 22.19
C ALA A 21 8.35 -6.38 23.62
N VAL A 22 9.54 -5.97 24.08
CA VAL A 22 9.67 -5.02 25.19
C VAL A 22 9.05 -3.73 24.68
N GLY A 23 7.85 -3.41 25.18
CA GLY A 23 7.25 -2.11 24.98
C GLY A 23 8.25 -1.07 25.53
N GLN A 24 8.97 -0.39 24.63
CA GLN A 24 9.65 0.84 25.01
C GLN A 24 8.57 1.73 25.63
N GLU A 25 8.76 2.09 26.90
CA GLU A 25 8.05 3.21 27.51
C GLU A 25 8.38 4.43 26.65
N GLY A 26 7.57 4.64 25.62
CA GLY A 26 7.78 5.64 24.59
C GLY A 26 7.64 7.01 25.23
N GLN A 27 8.61 7.87 25.00
CA GLN A 27 8.43 9.30 25.19
C GLN A 27 7.07 9.72 24.60
N PRO A 28 6.34 10.64 25.26
CA PRO A 28 5.04 11.06 24.77
C PRO A 28 5.18 11.55 23.31
N LEU A 29 4.53 10.84 22.40
CA LEU A 29 4.57 11.16 20.97
C LEU A 29 3.92 12.53 20.77
N SER A 30 4.68 13.49 20.21
CA SER A 30 4.12 14.79 19.90
C SER A 30 3.27 14.73 18.62
N LEU A 31 2.30 15.62 18.48
CA LEU A 31 1.46 15.70 17.27
C LEU A 31 2.30 15.89 15.98
N PRO A 32 3.32 16.78 15.93
CA PRO A 32 4.18 16.91 14.76
C PRO A 32 4.93 15.62 14.40
N ASP A 33 5.38 14.86 15.40
CA ASP A 33 6.09 13.61 15.15
C ASP A 33 5.15 12.51 14.66
N ALA A 34 3.92 12.46 15.19
CA ALA A 34 2.87 11.57 14.69
C ALA A 34 2.57 11.85 13.21
N VAL A 35 2.44 13.12 12.81
CA VAL A 35 2.21 13.51 11.41
C VAL A 35 3.40 13.10 10.53
N LYS A 36 4.63 13.37 10.96
CA LYS A 36 5.84 12.97 10.21
C LYS A 36 5.91 11.45 10.03
N MET A 37 5.64 10.68 11.08
CA MET A 37 5.61 9.21 11.00
C MET A 37 4.53 8.70 10.04
N THR A 38 3.35 9.30 10.07
CA THR A 38 2.26 8.95 9.15
C THR A 38 2.69 9.20 7.70
N LEU A 39 3.15 10.38 7.35
CA LEU A 39 3.58 10.69 5.99
C LEU A 39 4.76 9.81 5.53
N ALA A 40 5.71 9.49 6.43
CA ALA A 40 6.85 8.65 6.08
C ALA A 40 6.48 7.18 5.80
N ASN A 41 5.53 6.62 6.56
CA ASN A 41 5.27 5.18 6.56
C ASN A 41 3.94 4.80 5.89
N ASN A 42 3.05 5.74 5.63
CA ASN A 42 1.73 5.44 5.10
C ASN A 42 1.78 4.92 3.66
N PRO A 43 1.18 3.77 3.35
CA PRO A 43 1.16 3.21 2.01
C PRO A 43 0.39 4.09 1.01
N LEU A 44 -0.64 4.85 1.44
CA LEU A 44 -1.40 5.74 0.57
C LEU A 44 -0.54 6.92 0.07
N HIS A 45 0.27 7.53 0.95
CA HIS A 45 1.25 8.55 0.53
C HIS A 45 2.23 7.98 -0.49
N ARG A 46 2.79 6.79 -0.21
CA ARG A 46 3.73 6.12 -1.13
C ARG A 46 3.09 5.80 -2.48
N ALA A 47 1.83 5.36 -2.50
CA ALA A 47 1.07 5.12 -3.72
C ALA A 47 0.87 6.43 -4.51
N ALA A 48 0.42 7.51 -3.86
CA ALA A 48 0.24 8.81 -4.50
C ALA A 48 1.55 9.37 -5.08
N VAL A 49 2.69 9.19 -4.39
CA VAL A 49 4.03 9.52 -4.93
C VAL A 49 4.38 8.66 -6.14
N ALA A 50 4.01 7.38 -6.15
CA ALA A 50 4.22 6.53 -7.32
C ALA A 50 3.36 6.99 -8.52
N ASP A 51 2.12 7.42 -8.28
CA ASP A 51 1.22 7.95 -9.31
C ASP A 51 1.75 9.25 -9.93
N THR A 52 2.33 10.16 -9.13
CA THR A 52 2.99 11.36 -9.69
C THR A 52 4.19 11.00 -10.56
N LYS A 53 4.98 10.00 -10.19
CA LYS A 53 6.08 9.49 -11.02
C LYS A 53 5.57 8.86 -12.31
N ALA A 54 4.50 8.08 -12.25
CA ALA A 54 3.86 7.49 -13.42
C ALA A 54 3.32 8.57 -14.37
N ALA A 55 2.62 9.59 -13.85
CA ALA A 55 2.14 10.71 -14.65
C ALA A 55 3.29 11.50 -15.30
N SER A 56 4.40 11.72 -14.59
CA SER A 56 5.60 12.37 -15.15
C SER A 56 6.28 11.53 -16.23
N ALA A 57 6.25 10.20 -16.10
CA ALA A 57 6.70 9.29 -17.16
C ALA A 57 5.78 9.38 -18.41
N GLY A 58 4.46 9.54 -18.20
CA GLY A 58 3.50 9.78 -19.28
C GLY A 58 3.81 11.04 -20.09
N VAL A 59 4.35 12.08 -19.48
CA VAL A 59 4.83 13.28 -20.21
C VAL A 59 6.00 12.93 -21.15
N ARG A 60 6.93 12.07 -20.69
CA ARG A 60 8.04 11.61 -21.55
C ARG A 60 7.54 10.74 -22.70
N GLU A 61 6.58 9.87 -22.40
CA GLU A 61 5.91 9.03 -23.42
C GLU A 61 5.20 9.88 -24.47
N ALA A 62 4.46 10.93 -24.05
CA ALA A 62 3.79 11.85 -24.95
C ALA A 62 4.74 12.64 -25.87
N ARG A 63 6.03 12.76 -25.51
CA ARG A 63 7.08 13.34 -26.37
C ARG A 63 7.63 12.37 -27.40
N ALA A 64 7.51 11.06 -27.17
CA ALA A 64 8.10 10.04 -28.03
C ALA A 64 7.68 10.15 -29.52
N PRO A 65 6.41 10.47 -29.88
CA PRO A 65 6.02 10.65 -31.27
C PRO A 65 6.68 11.83 -32.01
N MET A 66 7.27 12.77 -31.27
CA MET A 66 7.99 13.92 -31.83
C MET A 66 9.45 13.59 -32.18
N LEU A 67 9.94 12.44 -31.70
CA LEU A 67 11.31 11.98 -31.93
C LEU A 67 11.34 10.96 -33.06
N PRO A 68 12.48 10.84 -33.76
CA PRO A 68 12.67 9.76 -34.74
C PRO A 68 12.64 8.42 -34.06
N LYS A 69 11.85 7.48 -34.58
CA LYS A 69 11.76 6.10 -34.13
C LYS A 69 12.58 5.21 -35.06
N ILE A 70 13.53 4.48 -34.50
CA ILE A 70 14.28 3.46 -35.19
C ILE A 70 13.78 2.10 -34.75
N THR A 71 13.34 1.27 -35.67
CA THR A 71 12.88 -0.09 -35.40
C THR A 71 13.82 -1.07 -36.10
N PHE A 72 14.38 -2.01 -35.36
CA PHE A 72 15.05 -3.18 -35.89
C PHE A 72 14.07 -4.36 -35.85
N ALA A 73 13.92 -5.04 -36.95
CA ALA A 73 13.12 -6.25 -37.06
C ALA A 73 13.95 -7.33 -37.73
N GLU A 74 13.97 -8.50 -37.14
CA GLU A 74 14.55 -9.69 -37.69
C GLU A 74 13.46 -10.74 -37.87
N ASN A 75 13.43 -11.32 -39.08
CA ASN A 75 12.44 -12.32 -39.45
C ASN A 75 13.16 -13.55 -40.00
N PHE A 76 12.88 -14.69 -39.41
CA PHE A 76 13.30 -15.99 -39.89
C PHE A 76 12.08 -16.73 -40.45
N THR A 77 12.13 -17.11 -41.71
CA THR A 77 11.08 -17.92 -42.34
C THR A 77 11.72 -19.17 -42.94
N ALA A 78 11.19 -20.33 -42.61
CA ALA A 78 11.61 -21.60 -43.18
C ALA A 78 10.39 -22.36 -43.69
N GLY A 79 10.54 -22.99 -44.82
CA GLY A 79 9.47 -23.78 -45.42
C GLY A 79 9.85 -24.44 -46.71
N ASN A 80 8.95 -25.30 -47.21
CA ASN A 80 9.09 -26.04 -48.49
C ASN A 80 8.01 -25.69 -49.52
N ASN A 81 7.28 -24.56 -49.30
CA ASN A 81 6.34 -24.10 -50.29
C ASN A 81 7.07 -23.78 -51.58
N PRO A 82 6.67 -24.35 -52.78
CA PRO A 82 7.39 -24.18 -54.05
C PRO A 82 7.67 -22.72 -54.40
N VAL A 83 6.68 -21.84 -54.29
CA VAL A 83 6.82 -20.41 -54.62
C VAL A 83 7.82 -19.73 -53.65
N PHE A 84 7.76 -20.07 -52.38
CA PHE A 84 8.67 -19.52 -51.39
C PHE A 84 10.11 -19.99 -51.62
N VAL A 85 10.31 -21.29 -51.86
CA VAL A 85 11.65 -21.87 -52.09
C VAL A 85 12.23 -21.30 -53.37
N PHE A 86 11.46 -21.22 -54.47
CA PHE A 86 11.90 -20.64 -55.72
C PHE A 86 12.35 -19.19 -55.54
N GLY A 87 11.49 -18.34 -54.96
CA GLY A 87 11.80 -16.93 -54.74
C GLY A 87 12.97 -16.74 -53.75
N THR A 88 13.05 -17.57 -52.72
CA THR A 88 14.12 -17.49 -51.73
C THR A 88 15.46 -17.87 -52.30
N LYS A 89 15.56 -18.95 -53.13
CA LYS A 89 16.78 -19.32 -53.84
C LYS A 89 17.28 -18.25 -54.79
N LEU A 90 16.38 -17.61 -55.51
CA LEU A 90 16.71 -16.46 -56.38
C LEU A 90 17.22 -15.26 -55.54
N ASN A 91 16.58 -14.92 -54.44
CA ASN A 91 17.00 -13.82 -53.57
C ASN A 91 18.34 -14.07 -52.91
N GLN A 92 18.63 -15.32 -52.59
CA GLN A 92 19.91 -15.76 -52.00
C GLN A 92 21.00 -16.04 -53.06
N GLN A 93 20.66 -15.91 -54.36
CA GLN A 93 21.59 -16.19 -55.49
C GLN A 93 22.16 -17.61 -55.50
N VAL A 94 21.44 -18.59 -54.99
CA VAL A 94 21.80 -19.99 -54.91
C VAL A 94 21.01 -20.85 -55.93
N PHE A 95 20.29 -20.23 -56.84
CA PHE A 95 19.48 -20.91 -57.83
C PHE A 95 20.36 -21.48 -58.96
N THR A 96 20.12 -22.73 -59.33
CA THR A 96 20.89 -23.45 -60.33
C THR A 96 20.00 -23.97 -61.49
N ALA A 97 20.61 -24.42 -62.60
CA ALA A 97 19.87 -25.02 -63.68
C ALA A 97 19.10 -26.29 -63.26
N GLN A 98 19.54 -27.00 -62.26
CA GLN A 98 18.87 -28.20 -61.75
C GLN A 98 17.56 -27.87 -61.04
N ASP A 99 17.44 -26.69 -60.50
CA ASP A 99 16.20 -26.22 -59.82
C ASP A 99 15.03 -26.04 -60.77
N PHE A 100 15.24 -26.01 -62.09
CA PHE A 100 14.19 -26.01 -63.09
C PHE A 100 13.55 -27.37 -63.36
N ALA A 101 14.12 -28.45 -62.80
CA ALA A 101 13.50 -29.77 -62.97
C ALA A 101 12.12 -29.79 -62.32
N LEU A 102 11.10 -30.30 -63.02
CA LEU A 102 9.71 -30.30 -62.53
C LEU A 102 9.57 -30.92 -61.16
N ASN A 103 10.32 -31.94 -60.82
CA ASN A 103 10.28 -32.56 -59.50
C ASN A 103 10.80 -31.60 -58.41
N GLN A 104 11.85 -30.83 -58.68
CA GLN A 104 12.40 -29.84 -57.74
C GLN A 104 11.50 -28.62 -57.62
N LEU A 105 10.82 -28.24 -58.65
CA LEU A 105 9.84 -27.15 -58.63
C LEU A 105 8.60 -27.52 -57.83
N ASN A 106 8.10 -28.74 -57.94
CA ASN A 106 6.87 -29.18 -57.26
C ASN A 106 7.08 -29.68 -55.82
N HIS A 107 8.26 -30.27 -55.57
CA HIS A 107 8.60 -30.85 -54.25
C HIS A 107 9.99 -30.35 -53.79
N PRO A 108 10.17 -29.04 -53.56
CA PRO A 108 11.44 -28.51 -53.15
C PRO A 108 11.80 -28.92 -51.72
N LEU A 109 13.12 -29.03 -51.46
CA LEU A 109 13.62 -29.15 -50.11
C LEU A 109 13.39 -27.86 -49.33
N PRO A 110 13.14 -27.95 -48.00
CA PRO A 110 12.96 -26.77 -47.15
C PRO A 110 14.15 -25.83 -47.22
N ILE A 111 13.93 -24.56 -47.30
CA ILE A 111 14.96 -23.51 -47.24
C ILE A 111 14.62 -22.50 -46.13
N GLY A 112 15.62 -22.00 -45.44
CA GLY A 112 15.52 -20.92 -44.47
C GLY A 112 15.93 -19.58 -45.07
N ASN A 113 15.24 -18.52 -44.71
CA ASN A 113 15.58 -17.15 -45.06
C ASN A 113 15.60 -16.26 -43.82
N TYR A 114 16.69 -15.55 -43.62
CA TYR A 114 16.83 -14.49 -42.63
C TYR A 114 16.69 -13.13 -43.31
N ALA A 115 15.85 -12.28 -42.72
CA ALA A 115 15.69 -10.92 -43.21
C ALA A 115 15.80 -9.94 -42.04
N SER A 116 16.88 -9.18 -41.98
CA SER A 116 17.10 -8.11 -41.03
C SER A 116 16.73 -6.78 -41.65
N ARG A 117 15.89 -5.99 -40.95
CA ARG A 117 15.40 -4.70 -41.44
C ARG A 117 15.59 -3.63 -40.38
N PHE A 118 16.16 -2.51 -40.80
CA PHE A 118 16.17 -1.26 -40.06
C PHE A 118 15.17 -0.29 -40.71
N LEU A 119 14.22 0.21 -39.90
CA LEU A 119 13.24 1.17 -40.33
C LEU A 119 13.32 2.41 -39.43
N GLY A 120 13.69 3.53 -40.05
CA GLY A 120 13.65 4.86 -39.44
C GLY A 120 12.36 5.58 -39.84
N GLN A 121 11.58 6.01 -38.83
CA GLN A 121 10.36 6.81 -39.06
C GLN A 121 10.45 8.09 -38.24
N TRP A 122 10.22 9.23 -38.87
CA TRP A 122 10.14 10.51 -38.20
C TRP A 122 8.93 11.28 -38.72
N LYS A 123 8.05 11.61 -37.74
CA LYS A 123 6.86 12.38 -38.05
C LYS A 123 7.20 13.86 -37.99
N LEU A 124 7.39 14.50 -39.14
CA LEU A 124 7.75 15.90 -39.24
C LEU A 124 6.56 16.84 -39.02
N PHE A 125 5.35 16.39 -39.39
CA PHE A 125 4.13 17.17 -39.28
C PHE A 125 2.93 16.28 -38.95
N ASP A 126 2.10 16.67 -37.98
CA ASP A 126 0.91 15.92 -37.53
C ASP A 126 -0.26 16.85 -37.16
N SER A 127 -0.35 18.02 -37.77
CA SER A 127 -1.43 18.98 -37.50
C SER A 127 -1.64 19.32 -36.03
N THR A 128 -0.54 19.45 -35.26
CA THR A 128 -0.54 19.77 -33.83
C THR A 128 -1.01 18.67 -32.86
N GLN A 129 -1.32 17.48 -33.36
CA GLN A 129 -1.82 16.37 -32.55
C GLN A 129 -0.84 15.98 -31.45
N SER A 130 0.45 15.83 -31.75
CA SER A 130 1.50 15.51 -30.78
C SER A 130 1.67 16.59 -29.72
N TRP A 131 1.55 17.88 -30.09
CA TRP A 131 1.61 18.99 -29.15
C TRP A 131 0.45 18.97 -28.16
N LYS A 132 -0.78 18.77 -28.65
CA LYS A 132 -1.96 18.65 -27.79
C LYS A 132 -1.89 17.43 -26.87
N ALA A 133 -1.35 16.31 -27.37
CA ALA A 133 -1.12 15.12 -26.55
C ALA A 133 -0.10 15.39 -25.43
N LEU A 134 0.97 16.11 -25.74
CA LEU A 134 1.96 16.53 -24.75
C LEU A 134 1.36 17.47 -23.71
N ASP A 135 0.59 18.47 -24.11
CA ASP A 135 -0.06 19.39 -23.17
C ASP A 135 -1.06 18.67 -22.28
N ARG A 136 -1.87 17.76 -22.83
CA ARG A 136 -2.73 16.88 -22.04
C ARG A 136 -1.93 16.10 -20.99
N ALA A 137 -0.80 15.50 -21.38
CA ALA A 137 0.02 14.73 -20.45
C ALA A 137 0.61 15.63 -19.33
N ARG A 138 0.98 16.88 -19.65
CA ARG A 138 1.42 17.87 -18.66
C ARG A 138 0.32 18.21 -17.66
N TYR A 139 -0.90 18.46 -18.11
CA TYR A 139 -2.04 18.72 -17.22
C TYR A 139 -2.38 17.51 -16.35
N LEU A 140 -2.28 16.28 -16.87
CA LEU A 140 -2.44 15.07 -16.08
C LEU A 140 -1.35 14.92 -15.00
N SER A 141 -0.11 15.27 -15.34
CA SER A 141 0.98 15.27 -14.37
C SER A 141 0.77 16.34 -13.27
N PHE A 142 0.28 17.52 -13.63
CA PHE A 142 -0.10 18.55 -12.68
C PHE A 142 -1.25 18.07 -11.77
N ALA A 143 -2.30 17.50 -12.34
CA ALA A 143 -3.42 16.95 -11.58
C ALA A 143 -2.99 15.84 -10.60
N ALA A 144 -2.04 14.98 -11.00
CA ALA A 144 -1.47 13.96 -10.12
C ALA A 144 -0.72 14.57 -8.92
N ASN A 145 0.02 15.67 -9.11
CA ASN A 145 0.66 16.38 -8.02
C ASN A 145 -0.36 17.01 -7.05
N GLU A 146 -1.43 17.61 -7.58
CA GLU A 146 -2.49 18.15 -6.71
C GLU A 146 -3.24 17.04 -5.97
N GLN A 147 -3.41 15.86 -6.58
CA GLN A 147 -3.97 14.71 -5.90
C GLN A 147 -3.06 14.19 -4.77
N LEU A 148 -1.73 14.24 -4.94
CA LEU A 148 -0.78 13.94 -3.86
C LEU A 148 -0.95 14.93 -2.71
N ASN A 149 -0.97 16.24 -2.99
CA ASN A 149 -1.20 17.29 -1.97
C ASN A 149 -2.51 17.06 -1.20
N ARG A 150 -3.58 16.67 -1.90
CA ARG A 150 -4.86 16.34 -1.27
C ARG A 150 -4.76 15.11 -0.39
N THR A 151 -4.07 14.07 -0.84
CA THR A 151 -3.85 12.85 -0.05
C THR A 151 -3.07 13.16 1.23
N ASP A 152 -2.03 13.99 1.14
CA ASP A 152 -1.24 14.41 2.30
C ASP A 152 -2.09 15.20 3.31
N GLN A 153 -2.92 16.13 2.85
CA GLN A 153 -3.83 16.88 3.71
C GLN A 153 -4.84 15.96 4.42
N GLU A 154 -5.38 14.98 3.71
CA GLU A 154 -6.32 14.00 4.27
C GLU A 154 -5.63 13.14 5.35
N LEU A 155 -4.41 12.66 5.08
CA LEU A 155 -3.63 11.88 6.03
C LEU A 155 -3.26 12.69 7.27
N VAL A 156 -2.89 13.96 7.11
CA VAL A 156 -2.66 14.87 8.24
C VAL A 156 -3.93 15.04 9.07
N PHE A 157 -5.06 15.27 8.43
CA PHE A 157 -6.35 15.41 9.13
C PHE A 157 -6.71 14.16 9.92
N GLN A 158 -6.61 12.99 9.30
CA GLN A 158 -6.89 11.70 9.95
C GLN A 158 -5.95 11.46 11.14
N THR A 159 -4.67 11.81 11.00
CA THR A 159 -3.68 11.68 12.08
C THR A 159 -4.02 12.59 13.25
N VAL A 160 -4.39 13.84 12.98
CA VAL A 160 -4.81 14.81 14.00
C VAL A 160 -6.06 14.31 14.74
N GLN A 161 -7.05 13.83 13.98
CA GLN A 161 -8.28 13.27 14.56
C GLN A 161 -8.00 12.05 15.44
N ALA A 162 -7.16 11.13 14.98
CA ALA A 162 -6.79 9.94 15.75
C ALA A 162 -6.01 10.32 17.03
N TYR A 163 -5.07 11.27 16.93
CA TYR A 163 -4.27 11.74 18.06
C TYR A 163 -5.14 12.34 19.16
N TYR A 164 -6.03 13.27 18.81
CA TYR A 164 -6.96 13.85 19.78
C TYR A 164 -8.00 12.84 20.27
N GLY A 165 -8.38 11.87 19.46
CA GLY A 165 -9.24 10.76 19.88
C GLY A 165 -8.60 9.93 21.01
N VAL A 166 -7.30 9.64 20.92
CA VAL A 166 -6.57 8.96 22.01
C VAL A 166 -6.50 9.81 23.27
N LEU A 167 -6.17 11.10 23.14
CA LEU A 167 -6.13 12.02 24.29
C LEU A 167 -7.49 12.15 24.98
N LEU A 168 -8.58 12.25 24.20
CA LEU A 168 -9.94 12.29 24.73
C LEU A 168 -10.26 11.01 25.51
N ALA A 169 -9.94 9.84 24.95
CA ALA A 169 -10.19 8.57 25.60
C ALA A 169 -9.39 8.42 26.92
N GLN A 170 -8.16 8.91 26.95
CA GLN A 170 -7.34 8.95 28.19
C GLN A 170 -7.98 9.85 29.26
N LYS A 171 -8.45 11.05 28.86
CA LYS A 171 -9.13 11.98 29.79
C LYS A 171 -10.46 11.43 30.29
N GLN A 172 -11.23 10.76 29.45
CA GLN A 172 -12.46 10.08 29.87
C GLN A 172 -12.18 8.96 30.88
N LEU A 173 -11.10 8.21 30.69
CA LEU A 173 -10.68 7.19 31.65
C LEU A 173 -10.33 7.83 33.01
N GLN A 174 -9.52 8.90 33.00
CA GLN A 174 -9.15 9.63 34.21
C GLN A 174 -10.37 10.14 34.96
N VAL A 175 -11.33 10.77 34.26
CA VAL A 175 -12.60 11.24 34.87
C VAL A 175 -13.39 10.08 35.48
N ALA A 176 -13.45 8.93 34.82
CA ALA A 176 -14.14 7.76 35.33
C ALA A 176 -13.48 7.20 36.59
N GLU A 177 -12.13 7.18 36.67
CA GLU A 177 -11.38 6.76 37.83
C GLU A 177 -11.58 7.72 39.01
N ASP A 178 -11.56 9.03 38.79
CA ASP A 178 -11.77 10.04 39.81
C ASP A 178 -13.23 10.01 40.31
N ALA A 179 -14.20 9.71 39.45
CA ALA A 179 -15.59 9.49 39.85
C ALA A 179 -15.72 8.27 40.80
N VAL A 180 -15.02 7.16 40.52
CA VAL A 180 -14.99 5.99 41.40
C VAL A 180 -14.41 6.36 42.76
N LYS A 181 -13.25 7.04 42.79
CA LYS A 181 -12.62 7.49 44.06
C LYS A 181 -13.56 8.38 44.88
N THR A 182 -14.26 9.30 44.22
CA THR A 182 -15.21 10.20 44.89
C THR A 182 -16.35 9.40 45.51
N VAL A 183 -16.93 8.45 44.80
CA VAL A 183 -18.03 7.62 45.32
C VAL A 183 -17.53 6.72 46.48
N GLU A 184 -16.33 6.19 46.40
CA GLU A 184 -15.72 5.41 47.47
C GLU A 184 -15.50 6.27 48.75
N ALA A 185 -15.03 7.51 48.62
CA ALA A 185 -14.90 8.45 49.72
C ALA A 185 -16.27 8.79 50.34
N ILE A 186 -17.30 9.06 49.54
CA ILE A 186 -18.67 9.30 50.01
C ILE A 186 -19.20 8.07 50.75
N GLN A 187 -18.94 6.86 50.26
CA GLN A 187 -19.35 5.63 50.89
C GLN A 187 -18.67 5.46 52.28
N HIS A 188 -17.34 5.71 52.31
CA HIS A 188 -16.58 5.65 53.56
C HIS A 188 -17.13 6.63 54.61
N ASP A 189 -17.35 7.91 54.21
CA ASP A 189 -17.94 8.91 55.06
C ASP A 189 -19.35 8.56 55.54
N SER A 190 -20.17 8.02 54.64
CA SER A 190 -21.54 7.60 54.94
C SER A 190 -21.54 6.44 55.95
N ARG A 191 -20.61 5.48 55.85
CA ARG A 191 -20.43 4.39 56.82
C ARG A 191 -19.98 4.93 58.18
N ALA A 192 -18.98 5.83 58.22
CA ALA A 192 -18.49 6.43 59.47
C ALA A 192 -19.59 7.21 60.17
N ARG A 193 -20.46 7.95 59.45
CA ARG A 193 -21.62 8.64 60.02
C ARG A 193 -22.68 7.68 60.58
N VAL A 194 -22.97 6.57 59.86
CA VAL A 194 -23.93 5.55 60.30
C VAL A 194 -23.39 4.81 61.54
N GLU A 195 -22.08 4.55 61.67
CA GLU A 195 -21.47 3.99 62.85
C GLU A 195 -21.47 4.94 64.05
N SER A 196 -21.27 6.25 63.79
CA SER A 196 -21.29 7.30 64.84
C SER A 196 -22.70 7.68 65.27
N GLU A 197 -23.67 7.62 64.37
CA GLU A 197 -25.10 7.86 64.68
C GLU A 197 -25.87 6.54 64.71
N ALA A 198 -26.11 6.00 65.92
CA ALA A 198 -26.78 4.71 66.16
C ALA A 198 -28.27 4.64 65.68
N LEU A 199 -28.72 5.56 64.86
CA LEU A 199 -30.11 5.72 64.48
C LEU A 199 -30.30 6.06 62.98
N ARG A 200 -30.16 5.17 62.07
CA ARG A 200 -30.90 5.16 60.77
C ARG A 200 -30.27 4.17 59.82
N ARG A 201 -30.54 2.90 60.05
CA ARG A 201 -29.91 1.76 59.43
C ARG A 201 -30.25 1.42 57.98
N SER A 202 -31.12 2.05 57.24
CA SER A 202 -31.55 1.39 56.01
C SER A 202 -31.48 2.21 54.70
N ARG A 203 -31.64 3.52 54.68
CA ARG A 203 -31.75 4.25 53.39
C ARG A 203 -30.43 4.77 52.81
N SER A 204 -29.47 5.17 53.65
CA SER A 204 -28.18 5.73 53.15
C SER A 204 -27.22 4.67 52.62
N GLN A 205 -27.14 3.50 53.30
CA GLN A 205 -26.29 2.39 52.84
C GLN A 205 -26.70 1.82 51.50
N TYR A 206 -28.00 1.75 51.23
CA TYR A 206 -28.49 1.20 49.96
C TYR A 206 -28.18 2.14 48.76
N ARG A 207 -28.32 3.46 48.97
CA ARG A 207 -28.00 4.44 47.93
C ARG A 207 -26.50 4.52 47.63
N ALA A 208 -25.62 4.51 48.66
CA ALA A 208 -24.16 4.53 48.48
C ALA A 208 -23.67 3.25 47.77
N ARG A 209 -24.21 2.09 48.11
CA ARG A 209 -23.88 0.81 47.45
C ARG A 209 -24.36 0.74 46.01
N SER A 210 -25.55 1.31 45.68
CA SER A 210 -26.05 1.31 44.32
C SER A 210 -25.25 2.25 43.44
N THR A 211 -24.88 3.43 43.91
CA THR A 211 -24.04 4.39 43.19
C THR A 211 -22.60 3.85 42.98
N LEU A 212 -22.04 3.16 43.97
CA LEU A 212 -20.73 2.53 43.83
C LEU A 212 -20.75 1.41 42.79
N ARG A 213 -21.78 0.56 42.75
CA ARG A 213 -21.94 -0.47 41.73
C ARG A 213 -22.14 0.09 40.33
N GLU A 214 -22.78 1.24 40.23
CA GLU A 214 -23.01 1.92 38.97
C GLU A 214 -21.74 2.61 38.45
N ALA A 215 -20.96 3.25 39.34
CA ALA A 215 -19.66 3.84 39.03
C ALA A 215 -18.58 2.78 38.74
N GLN A 216 -18.61 1.65 39.48
CA GLN A 216 -17.70 0.50 39.26
C GLN A 216 -18.09 -0.36 38.03
N ARG A 217 -19.29 -0.20 37.47
CA ARG A 217 -19.57 -0.84 36.19
C ARG A 217 -18.57 -0.28 35.17
N PRO A 218 -17.61 -1.08 34.68
CA PRO A 218 -16.71 -0.62 33.66
C PRO A 218 -17.61 -0.18 32.51
N ARG A 219 -17.62 1.11 32.20
CA ARG A 219 -18.28 1.57 30.98
C ARG A 219 -17.52 0.87 29.85
N PRO A 220 -18.10 -0.15 29.20
CA PRO A 220 -17.39 -0.97 28.21
C PRO A 220 -16.89 -0.12 27.04
N THR A 221 -17.43 1.10 26.93
CA THR A 221 -17.11 2.08 25.93
C THR A 221 -15.70 2.69 26.06
N CYS A 222 -15.22 3.03 27.29
CA CYS A 222 -13.91 3.70 27.41
C CYS A 222 -12.73 2.79 27.08
N ARG A 223 -12.71 1.55 27.58
CA ARG A 223 -11.63 0.60 27.25
C ARG A 223 -11.65 0.15 25.79
N LYS A 224 -12.85 0.01 25.17
CA LYS A 224 -12.97 -0.27 23.74
C LYS A 224 -12.56 0.92 22.92
N ALA A 225 -13.03 2.14 23.24
CA ALA A 225 -12.67 3.37 22.52
C ALA A 225 -11.15 3.63 22.55
N THR A 226 -10.47 3.42 23.69
CA THR A 226 -9.01 3.57 23.76
C THR A 226 -8.29 2.54 22.89
N ARG A 227 -8.76 1.28 22.88
CA ARG A 227 -8.18 0.22 22.03
C ARG A 227 -8.47 0.43 20.54
N GLU A 228 -9.64 0.93 20.20
CA GLU A 228 -10.03 1.22 18.81
C GLU A 228 -9.29 2.46 18.30
N ALA A 229 -9.15 3.52 19.09
CA ALA A 229 -8.35 4.69 18.76
C ALA A 229 -6.84 4.33 18.57
N CYS A 230 -6.26 3.51 19.45
CA CYS A 230 -4.89 3.02 19.29
C CYS A 230 -4.72 2.12 18.05
N ARG A 231 -5.73 1.31 17.69
CA ARG A 231 -5.69 0.48 16.47
C ARG A 231 -5.87 1.30 15.20
N ALA A 232 -6.68 2.34 15.24
CA ALA A 232 -6.84 3.27 14.11
C ALA A 232 -5.53 4.01 13.85
N PHE A 233 -4.86 4.50 14.91
CA PHE A 233 -3.56 5.16 14.81
C PHE A 233 -2.44 4.24 14.29
N ALA A 234 -2.45 2.96 14.65
CA ALA A 234 -1.47 1.99 14.16
C ALA A 234 -1.69 1.54 12.70
N ARG A 235 -2.85 1.85 12.10
CA ARG A 235 -3.19 1.54 10.71
C ARG A 235 -3.05 2.75 9.76
N SER A 236 -2.95 3.95 10.30
CA SER A 236 -2.61 5.16 9.54
C SER A 236 -1.09 5.36 9.52
#